data_df6665d4c9f408efefa29020f9d8f642
#
_entry.id   df6665d4c9f408efefa29020f9d8f642
#
_cell.length_a   1.000
_cell.length_b   1.000
_cell.length_c   1.000
_cell.angle_alpha   90.00
_cell.angle_beta   90.00
_cell.angle_gamma   90.00
#
_symmetry.space_group_name_H-M   'P 1'
#
loop_
_entity.id
_entity.type
_entity.pdbx_description
1 polymer ?
#
loop_
_entity_poly.entity_id
_entity_poly.type
_entity_poly.pdbx_seq_one_letter_code
_entity_poly.pdbx_strand_id
1 'polypeptide(L)'
;MENSKVIVPPIKCQGIKTKIVPFIKEKVERNTDGVWIEPFVGTGVVAFNMAPQKAILCDKNQYIIALYQGIQNGTITNQIVREFLEFHGEKLEQQGASYYKEMRDKFNQNGDPLHFLFLNRSDFNGMIRFNRHGQFNVPFCQKPNRFAKAYVTKIYNQVANVASIMKGKDWTFRCCPWQEAFDGATENDYIYLDPPYIGRDTSYVGEWPEDEAIQLAEYAHSTPANVCLSMWKENGFRRNDHLFGHWSDFIWYEQDHFYHIGAKESNRHPMIEVLAIKR
;
A
#
# COMPACT_ATOMS: atom_id res chain seq x y z
N MET A 1 -4.58 22.01 -15.32
CA MET A 1 -4.93 21.21 -14.12
C MET A 1 -3.90 21.52 -13.06
N GLU A 2 -4.31 22.06 -11.91
CA GLU A 2 -3.39 22.31 -10.80
C GLU A 2 -2.72 20.99 -10.39
N ASN A 3 -1.40 21.03 -10.29
CA ASN A 3 -0.56 19.92 -9.87
C ASN A 3 -0.76 19.69 -8.35
N SER A 4 -1.93 19.18 -7.96
CA SER A 4 -2.22 18.91 -6.54
C SER A 4 -1.20 17.91 -6.04
N LYS A 5 -0.49 18.28 -4.98
CA LYS A 5 0.53 17.45 -4.36
C LYS A 5 -0.04 16.09 -3.97
N VAL A 6 0.61 15.01 -4.41
CA VAL A 6 0.20 13.64 -4.07
C VAL A 6 0.25 13.44 -2.55
N ILE A 7 -0.85 12.94 -2.02
CA ILE A 7 -0.99 12.61 -0.61
C ILE A 7 -0.27 11.30 -0.35
N VAL A 8 0.69 11.34 0.57
CA VAL A 8 1.48 10.16 0.96
C VAL A 8 1.00 9.66 2.32
N PRO A 9 0.51 8.42 2.42
CA PRO A 9 0.04 7.84 3.68
C PRO A 9 1.14 7.65 4.73
N PRO A 10 0.78 7.40 6.01
CA PRO A 10 1.74 7.34 7.12
C PRO A 10 2.64 6.11 7.10
N ILE A 11 2.21 4.99 6.52
CA ILE A 11 3.04 3.78 6.38
C ILE A 11 3.82 3.77 5.08
N LYS A 12 4.90 3.02 5.07
CA LYS A 12 5.72 2.75 3.89
C LYS A 12 5.47 1.31 3.41
N CYS A 13 5.63 1.10 2.12
CA CYS A 13 5.64 -0.21 1.52
C CYS A 13 6.51 -0.20 0.28
N GLN A 14 7.10 -1.34 -0.06
CA GLN A 14 7.71 -1.52 -1.37
C GLN A 14 6.63 -1.52 -2.45
N GLY A 15 6.93 -0.91 -3.60
CA GLY A 15 5.97 -0.82 -4.70
C GLY A 15 4.91 0.27 -4.55
N ILE A 16 5.03 1.17 -3.55
CA ILE A 16 4.09 2.29 -3.39
C ILE A 16 3.93 3.10 -4.68
N LYS A 17 2.70 3.29 -5.12
CA LYS A 17 2.33 3.91 -6.39
C LYS A 17 2.35 5.45 -6.39
N THR A 18 3.01 6.09 -5.43
CA THR A 18 3.03 7.56 -5.29
C THR A 18 3.38 8.29 -6.58
N LYS A 19 4.33 7.77 -7.37
CA LYS A 19 4.78 8.41 -8.60
C LYS A 19 3.80 8.27 -9.76
N ILE A 20 3.00 7.21 -9.78
CA ILE A 20 2.03 6.97 -10.86
C ILE A 20 0.60 7.39 -10.50
N VAL A 21 0.35 7.88 -9.27
CA VAL A 21 -0.96 8.44 -8.88
C VAL A 21 -1.48 9.48 -9.87
N PRO A 22 -0.70 10.45 -10.38
CA PRO A 22 -1.19 11.40 -11.36
C PRO A 22 -1.67 10.71 -12.64
N PHE A 23 -0.97 9.70 -13.10
CA PHE A 23 -1.31 8.90 -14.27
C PHE A 23 -2.59 8.08 -14.04
N ILE A 24 -2.74 7.46 -12.86
CA ILE A 24 -3.96 6.76 -12.48
C ILE A 24 -5.16 7.74 -12.52
N LYS A 25 -5.02 8.92 -11.91
CA LYS A 25 -6.08 9.95 -11.90
C LYS A 25 -6.47 10.43 -13.30
N GLU A 26 -5.53 10.45 -14.23
CA GLU A 26 -5.78 10.88 -15.61
C GLU A 26 -6.55 9.82 -16.40
N LYS A 27 -6.21 8.53 -16.21
CA LYS A 27 -6.73 7.43 -17.03
C LYS A 27 -7.96 6.74 -16.45
N VAL A 28 -8.14 6.81 -15.14
CA VAL A 28 -9.26 6.16 -14.46
C VAL A 28 -10.47 7.11 -14.43
N GLU A 29 -11.41 6.83 -15.31
CA GLU A 29 -12.74 7.44 -15.29
C GLU A 29 -13.67 6.56 -14.46
N ARG A 30 -14.22 7.09 -13.37
CA ARG A 30 -15.11 6.33 -12.48
C ARG A 30 -16.47 6.99 -12.37
N ASN A 31 -17.50 6.16 -12.17
CA ASN A 31 -18.80 6.64 -11.74
C ASN A 31 -18.69 7.16 -10.30
N THR A 32 -19.12 8.37 -10.03
CA THR A 32 -19.06 9.00 -8.70
C THR A 32 -20.03 8.37 -7.70
N ASP A 33 -21.07 7.69 -8.16
CA ASP A 33 -22.08 7.04 -7.33
C ASP A 33 -21.73 5.60 -6.95
N GLY A 34 -20.81 4.97 -7.71
CA GLY A 34 -20.32 3.64 -7.45
C GLY A 34 -19.31 3.55 -6.31
N VAL A 35 -19.02 2.33 -5.89
CA VAL A 35 -18.03 2.01 -4.88
C VAL A 35 -16.65 1.86 -5.51
N TRP A 36 -15.64 2.47 -4.90
CA TRP A 36 -14.23 2.21 -5.19
C TRP A 36 -13.75 1.02 -4.37
N ILE A 37 -13.19 0.01 -5.03
CA ILE A 37 -12.78 -1.24 -4.38
C ILE A 37 -11.27 -1.45 -4.61
N GLU A 38 -10.50 -1.63 -3.53
CA GLU A 38 -9.10 -2.04 -3.59
C GLU A 38 -8.91 -3.36 -2.83
N PRO A 39 -8.78 -4.50 -3.52
CA PRO A 39 -8.50 -5.81 -2.91
C PRO A 39 -7.11 -5.92 -2.28
N PHE A 40 -6.18 -5.03 -2.66
CA PHE A 40 -4.79 -4.94 -2.21
C PHE A 40 -4.47 -3.51 -1.81
N VAL A 41 -5.07 -3.01 -0.73
CA VAL A 41 -4.96 -1.58 -0.38
C VAL A 41 -3.53 -1.17 -0.01
N GLY A 42 -2.73 -2.04 0.57
CA GLY A 42 -1.36 -1.75 0.97
C GLY A 42 -1.25 -0.45 1.76
N THR A 43 -0.52 0.55 1.23
CA THR A 43 -0.44 1.87 1.86
C THR A 43 -1.69 2.72 1.69
N GLY A 44 -2.63 2.33 0.83
CA GLY A 44 -3.83 3.12 0.49
C GLY A 44 -3.54 4.36 -0.35
N VAL A 45 -2.31 4.50 -0.89
CA VAL A 45 -1.93 5.72 -1.61
C VAL A 45 -2.88 6.04 -2.78
N VAL A 46 -3.42 5.04 -3.45
CA VAL A 46 -4.34 5.25 -4.57
C VAL A 46 -5.70 5.68 -4.04
N ALA A 47 -6.31 4.94 -3.12
CA ALA A 47 -7.60 5.30 -2.52
C ALA A 47 -7.60 6.71 -1.91
N PHE A 48 -6.56 7.07 -1.13
CA PHE A 48 -6.47 8.41 -0.53
C PHE A 48 -6.32 9.53 -1.56
N ASN A 49 -5.75 9.26 -2.70
CA ASN A 49 -5.62 10.25 -3.77
C ASN A 49 -6.81 10.28 -4.72
N MET A 50 -7.47 9.16 -4.98
CA MET A 50 -8.75 9.10 -5.70
C MET A 50 -9.90 9.67 -4.87
N ALA A 51 -9.81 9.55 -3.56
CA ALA A 51 -10.72 10.11 -2.56
C ALA A 51 -12.21 9.87 -2.88
N PRO A 52 -12.65 8.63 -3.22
CA PRO A 52 -14.03 8.33 -3.55
C PRO A 52 -14.98 8.64 -2.37
N GLN A 53 -16.28 8.79 -2.66
CA GLN A 53 -17.28 8.96 -1.60
C GLN A 53 -17.54 7.65 -0.86
N LYS A 54 -17.54 6.53 -1.58
CA LYS A 54 -17.71 5.18 -1.02
C LYS A 54 -16.51 4.32 -1.40
N ALA A 55 -15.97 3.55 -0.46
CA ALA A 55 -14.87 2.63 -0.73
C ALA A 55 -14.91 1.35 0.12
N ILE A 56 -14.47 0.25 -0.49
CA ILE A 56 -14.14 -1.01 0.18
C ILE A 56 -12.64 -1.24 -0.01
N LEU A 57 -11.88 -1.20 1.07
CA LEU A 57 -10.42 -1.26 1.06
C LEU A 57 -9.99 -2.51 1.81
N CYS A 58 -9.48 -3.49 1.07
CA CYS A 58 -9.11 -4.79 1.59
C CYS A 58 -7.59 -4.98 1.59
N ASP A 59 -7.10 -5.73 2.55
CA ASP A 59 -5.74 -6.25 2.58
C ASP A 59 -5.72 -7.53 3.43
N LYS A 60 -4.84 -8.45 3.08
CA LYS A 60 -4.58 -9.66 3.87
C LYS A 60 -3.83 -9.33 5.18
N ASN A 61 -3.19 -8.17 5.24
CA ASN A 61 -2.44 -7.72 6.40
C ASN A 61 -3.34 -7.01 7.42
N GLN A 62 -3.71 -7.72 8.48
CA GLN A 62 -4.56 -7.19 9.55
C GLN A 62 -4.01 -5.93 10.23
N TYR A 63 -2.68 -5.72 10.25
CA TYR A 63 -2.07 -4.58 10.93
C TYR A 63 -2.18 -3.29 10.12
N ILE A 64 -2.15 -3.39 8.78
CA ILE A 64 -2.48 -2.27 7.89
C ILE A 64 -3.93 -1.86 8.11
N ILE A 65 -4.83 -2.82 8.09
CA ILE A 65 -6.27 -2.59 8.28
C ILE A 65 -6.56 -2.00 9.65
N ALA A 66 -6.01 -2.58 10.72
CA ALA A 66 -6.19 -2.08 12.09
C ALA A 66 -5.70 -0.62 12.26
N LEU A 67 -4.58 -0.26 11.63
CA LEU A 67 -4.08 1.10 11.67
C LEU A 67 -5.06 2.09 11.00
N TYR A 68 -5.55 1.77 9.81
CA TYR A 68 -6.50 2.66 9.11
C TYR A 68 -7.87 2.70 9.77
N GLN A 69 -8.37 1.60 10.30
CA GLN A 69 -9.58 1.59 11.13
C GLN A 69 -9.41 2.46 12.37
N GLY A 70 -8.25 2.37 13.04
CA GLY A 70 -7.95 3.21 14.20
C GLY A 70 -7.89 4.71 13.88
N ILE A 71 -7.35 5.08 12.69
CA ILE A 71 -7.35 6.47 12.23
C ILE A 71 -8.77 6.91 11.86
N GLN A 72 -9.56 6.08 11.21
CA GLN A 72 -10.91 6.38 10.78
C GLN A 72 -11.88 6.60 11.96
N ASN A 73 -11.81 5.74 12.96
CA ASN A 73 -12.68 5.83 14.15
C ASN A 73 -12.17 6.81 15.23
N GLY A 74 -10.98 7.41 15.02
CA GLY A 74 -10.41 8.41 15.91
C GLY A 74 -9.68 7.85 17.14
N THR A 75 -9.51 6.53 17.26
CA THR A 75 -8.68 5.94 18.34
C THR A 75 -7.18 6.16 18.10
N ILE A 76 -6.79 6.41 16.86
CA ILE A 76 -5.43 6.81 16.47
C ILE A 76 -5.48 8.18 15.81
N THR A 77 -5.27 9.22 16.61
CA THR A 77 -5.18 10.59 16.10
C THR A 77 -3.76 10.98 15.76
N ASN A 78 -3.59 12.03 14.96
CA ASN A 78 -2.28 12.59 14.67
C ASN A 78 -1.56 13.06 15.95
N GLN A 79 -2.28 13.52 16.97
CA GLN A 79 -1.71 13.93 18.25
C GLN A 79 -1.19 12.71 19.04
N ILE A 80 -1.98 11.64 19.16
CA ILE A 80 -1.55 10.38 19.79
C ILE A 80 -0.31 9.82 19.10
N VAL A 81 -0.30 9.84 17.77
CA VAL A 81 0.87 9.38 16.98
C VAL A 81 2.10 10.23 17.26
N ARG A 82 1.96 11.56 17.38
CA ARG A 82 3.06 12.45 17.72
C ARG A 82 3.64 12.10 19.08
N GLU A 83 2.82 12.08 20.11
CA GLU A 83 3.25 11.80 21.50
C GLU A 83 3.92 10.43 21.61
N PHE A 84 3.33 9.42 20.97
CA PHE A 84 3.90 8.08 20.92
C PHE A 84 5.28 8.06 20.24
N LEU A 85 5.40 8.68 19.06
CA LEU A 85 6.65 8.67 18.30
C LEU A 85 7.74 9.54 18.92
N GLU A 86 7.41 10.64 19.58
CA GLU A 86 8.37 11.47 20.34
C GLU A 86 8.92 10.66 21.54
N PHE A 87 8.04 10.09 22.37
CA PHE A 87 8.45 9.31 23.54
C PHE A 87 9.29 8.08 23.18
N HIS A 88 8.84 7.29 22.20
CA HIS A 88 9.57 6.09 21.78
C HIS A 88 10.77 6.40 20.89
N GLY A 89 10.75 7.54 20.21
CA GLY A 89 11.85 8.05 19.42
C GLY A 89 13.07 8.43 20.23
N GLU A 90 12.89 9.11 21.37
CA GLU A 90 13.95 9.42 22.33
C GLU A 90 14.63 8.15 22.86
N LYS A 91 13.85 7.13 23.21
CA LYS A 91 14.39 5.84 23.63
C LYS A 91 15.15 5.11 22.51
N LEU A 92 14.64 5.19 21.28
CA LEU A 92 15.32 4.64 20.12
C LEU A 92 16.65 5.34 19.87
N GLU A 93 16.72 6.66 20.03
CA GLU A 93 17.95 7.44 19.88
C GLU A 93 19.01 7.05 20.90
N GLN A 94 18.60 6.81 22.15
CA GLN A 94 19.49 6.42 23.24
C GLN A 94 19.98 4.97 23.14
N GLN A 95 19.12 4.04 22.76
CA GLN A 95 19.37 2.59 22.90
C GLN A 95 19.51 1.89 21.52
N GLY A 96 19.15 2.53 20.42
CA GLY A 96 19.34 2.00 19.07
C GLY A 96 18.63 0.65 18.82
N ALA A 97 19.41 -0.30 18.33
CA ALA A 97 18.90 -1.61 17.92
C ALA A 97 18.27 -2.43 19.06
N SER A 98 18.71 -2.25 20.32
CA SER A 98 18.13 -2.96 21.46
C SER A 98 16.70 -2.53 21.74
N TYR A 99 16.42 -1.21 21.67
CA TYR A 99 15.08 -0.70 21.82
C TYR A 99 14.17 -1.04 20.65
N TYR A 100 14.69 -0.99 19.42
CA TYR A 100 13.94 -1.48 18.26
C TYR A 100 13.50 -2.94 18.44
N LYS A 101 14.40 -3.80 18.93
CA LYS A 101 14.08 -5.21 19.22
C LYS A 101 12.99 -5.33 20.28
N GLU A 102 13.08 -4.56 21.37
CA GLU A 102 12.04 -4.53 22.42
C GLU A 102 10.67 -4.16 21.84
N MET A 103 10.60 -3.11 21.03
CA MET A 103 9.35 -2.67 20.38
C MET A 103 8.81 -3.73 19.42
N ARG A 104 9.69 -4.43 18.69
CA ARG A 104 9.29 -5.53 17.81
C ARG A 104 8.75 -6.73 18.60
N ASP A 105 9.38 -7.06 19.71
CA ASP A 105 8.91 -8.15 20.57
C ASP A 105 7.53 -7.81 21.20
N LYS A 106 7.31 -6.57 21.62
CA LYS A 106 5.99 -6.06 22.08
C LYS A 106 4.94 -6.15 20.99
N PHE A 107 5.26 -5.66 19.79
CA PHE A 107 4.36 -5.76 18.64
C PHE A 107 3.97 -7.20 18.33
N ASN A 108 4.96 -8.11 18.33
CA ASN A 108 4.72 -9.53 18.07
C ASN A 108 3.87 -10.22 19.15
N GLN A 109 3.74 -9.60 20.34
CA GLN A 109 2.88 -10.12 21.42
C GLN A 109 1.45 -9.59 21.35
N ASN A 110 1.27 -8.31 20.97
CA ASN A 110 -0.02 -7.62 21.11
C ASN A 110 -0.63 -7.11 19.79
N GLY A 111 0.16 -7.02 18.69
CA GLY A 111 -0.31 -6.54 17.39
C GLY A 111 -0.72 -5.06 17.36
N ASP A 112 -0.28 -4.25 18.34
CA ASP A 112 -0.69 -2.85 18.47
C ASP A 112 -0.37 -2.01 17.22
N PRO A 113 -1.33 -1.27 16.64
CA PRO A 113 -1.14 -0.48 15.42
C PRO A 113 -0.11 0.66 15.55
N LEU A 114 0.08 1.24 16.74
CA LEU A 114 1.11 2.27 16.95
C LEU A 114 2.51 1.65 16.98
N HIS A 115 2.65 0.46 17.57
CA HIS A 115 3.88 -0.31 17.49
C HIS A 115 4.18 -0.71 16.03
N PHE A 116 3.18 -1.13 15.25
CA PHE A 116 3.32 -1.40 13.81
C PHE A 116 3.84 -0.17 13.06
N LEU A 117 3.22 1.00 13.28
CA LEU A 117 3.65 2.25 12.67
C LEU A 117 5.10 2.60 13.04
N PHE A 118 5.47 2.48 14.32
CA PHE A 118 6.83 2.72 14.79
C PHE A 118 7.83 1.81 14.07
N LEU A 119 7.57 0.51 14.01
CA LEU A 119 8.42 -0.47 13.36
C LEU A 119 8.57 -0.17 11.87
N ASN A 120 7.47 0.00 11.15
CA ASN A 120 7.45 0.31 9.72
C ASN A 120 8.21 1.62 9.39
N ARG A 121 8.25 2.56 10.32
CA ARG A 121 8.95 3.83 10.13
C ARG A 121 10.41 3.81 10.56
N SER A 122 10.84 2.80 11.32
CA SER A 122 12.21 2.63 11.81
C SER A 122 12.92 1.36 11.34
N ASP A 123 12.27 0.53 10.56
CA ASP A 123 12.83 -0.66 9.94
C ASP A 123 13.66 -0.37 8.69
N PHE A 124 14.24 -1.42 8.13
CA PHE A 124 15.00 -1.37 6.89
C PHE A 124 14.07 -1.14 5.69
N ASN A 125 14.17 0.04 5.08
CA ASN A 125 13.44 0.48 3.88
C ASN A 125 11.92 0.56 3.98
N GLY A 126 11.31 0.50 5.16
CA GLY A 126 9.86 0.47 5.33
C GLY A 126 9.24 -0.82 4.80
N MET A 127 9.96 -1.91 4.94
CA MET A 127 9.46 -3.23 4.55
C MET A 127 8.38 -3.70 5.53
N ILE A 128 7.41 -4.44 5.01
CA ILE A 128 6.44 -5.17 5.85
C ILE A 128 6.69 -6.65 5.59
N ARG A 129 7.22 -7.36 6.58
CA ARG A 129 7.54 -8.77 6.43
C ARG A 129 7.32 -9.52 7.73
N PHE A 130 6.71 -10.70 7.60
CA PHE A 130 6.44 -11.62 8.70
C PHE A 130 7.11 -12.96 8.41
N ASN A 131 7.52 -13.66 9.44
CA ASN A 131 8.02 -15.02 9.33
C ASN A 131 6.84 -16.03 9.26
N ARG A 132 7.17 -17.32 9.07
CA ARG A 132 6.16 -18.40 9.00
C ARG A 132 5.27 -18.56 10.26
N HIS A 133 5.65 -17.91 11.36
CA HIS A 133 4.89 -17.88 12.61
C HIS A 133 4.05 -16.61 12.76
N GLY A 134 3.94 -15.79 11.70
CA GLY A 134 3.20 -14.53 11.73
C GLY A 134 3.88 -13.41 12.52
N GLN A 135 5.16 -13.52 12.84
CA GLN A 135 5.90 -12.52 13.60
C GLN A 135 6.62 -11.56 12.66
N PHE A 136 6.50 -10.27 12.92
CA PHE A 136 7.24 -9.22 12.22
C PHE A 136 8.76 -9.42 12.43
N ASN A 137 9.52 -9.47 11.34
CA ASN A 137 10.94 -9.86 11.37
C ASN A 137 11.87 -8.94 10.56
N VAL A 138 11.42 -7.73 10.20
CA VAL A 138 12.28 -6.78 9.49
C VAL A 138 13.35 -6.25 10.45
N PRO A 139 14.62 -6.13 10.02
CA PRO A 139 15.67 -5.56 10.85
C PRO A 139 15.56 -4.04 10.99
N PHE A 140 16.21 -3.50 12.01
CA PHE A 140 16.35 -2.06 12.24
C PHE A 140 17.13 -1.37 11.11
N CYS A 141 16.73 -0.14 10.74
CA CYS A 141 17.40 0.64 9.69
C CYS A 141 18.76 1.22 10.07
N GLN A 142 19.26 0.95 11.27
CA GLN A 142 20.53 1.45 11.85
C GLN A 142 20.61 2.99 11.93
N LYS A 143 19.46 3.65 12.04
CA LYS A 143 19.34 5.12 12.19
C LYS A 143 18.58 5.44 13.47
N PRO A 144 19.26 5.59 14.62
CA PRO A 144 18.61 5.81 15.91
C PRO A 144 17.81 7.13 15.96
N ASN A 145 18.25 8.19 15.29
CA ASN A 145 17.55 9.47 15.18
C ASN A 145 16.36 9.43 14.18
N ARG A 146 15.78 8.25 13.95
CA ARG A 146 14.73 8.06 12.94
C ARG A 146 13.48 8.89 13.21
N PHE A 147 13.23 9.22 14.48
CA PHE A 147 12.08 10.04 14.91
C PHE A 147 12.48 11.45 15.33
N ALA A 148 13.49 12.04 14.70
CA ALA A 148 13.77 13.47 14.84
C ALA A 148 12.51 14.31 14.53
N LYS A 149 12.38 15.48 15.17
CA LYS A 149 11.19 16.35 15.15
C LYS A 149 10.57 16.55 13.75
N ALA A 150 11.39 16.77 12.72
CA ALA A 150 10.91 16.95 11.35
C ALA A 150 10.23 15.69 10.80
N TYR A 151 10.74 14.51 11.17
CA TYR A 151 10.17 13.23 10.76
C TYR A 151 8.85 12.93 11.47
N VAL A 152 8.79 13.19 12.77
CA VAL A 152 7.54 13.07 13.55
C VAL A 152 6.49 14.03 13.00
N THR A 153 6.84 15.29 12.74
CA THR A 153 5.92 16.27 12.12
C THR A 153 5.42 15.80 10.76
N LYS A 154 6.28 15.17 9.95
CA LYS A 154 5.85 14.58 8.67
C LYS A 154 4.80 13.49 8.87
N ILE A 155 5.01 12.57 9.80
CA ILE A 155 4.07 11.46 10.07
C ILE A 155 2.76 12.00 10.66
N TYR A 156 2.84 12.94 11.58
CA TYR A 156 1.69 13.67 12.11
C TYR A 156 0.80 14.23 11.01
N ASN A 157 1.39 14.95 10.05
CA ASN A 157 0.65 15.53 8.93
C ASN A 157 0.08 14.43 8.00
N GLN A 158 0.80 13.34 7.82
CA GLN A 158 0.30 12.21 7.01
C GLN A 158 -0.94 11.58 7.64
N VAL A 159 -0.95 11.36 8.96
CA VAL A 159 -2.13 10.85 9.68
C VAL A 159 -3.28 11.84 9.62
N ALA A 160 -3.03 13.14 9.85
CA ALA A 160 -4.05 14.18 9.76
C ALA A 160 -4.69 14.24 8.37
N ASN A 161 -3.88 14.13 7.31
CA ASN A 161 -4.37 14.16 5.93
C ASN A 161 -5.28 12.97 5.61
N VAL A 162 -4.87 11.74 5.94
CA VAL A 162 -5.70 10.56 5.67
C VAL A 162 -6.98 10.57 6.51
N ALA A 163 -6.93 11.00 7.77
CA ALA A 163 -8.11 11.18 8.61
C ALA A 163 -9.10 12.21 8.00
N SER A 164 -8.59 13.34 7.52
CA SER A 164 -9.39 14.38 6.86
C SER A 164 -10.06 13.88 5.58
N ILE A 165 -9.36 13.06 4.78
CA ILE A 165 -9.91 12.49 3.54
C ILE A 165 -11.08 11.54 3.84
N MET A 166 -10.97 10.73 4.88
CA MET A 166 -12.01 9.76 5.27
C MET A 166 -13.22 10.41 5.92
N LYS A 167 -13.08 11.63 6.44
CA LYS A 167 -14.16 12.32 7.18
C LYS A 167 -15.40 12.53 6.32
N GLY A 168 -16.55 12.04 6.79
CA GLY A 168 -17.85 12.17 6.12
C GLY A 168 -18.00 11.29 4.88
N LYS A 169 -17.14 10.28 4.72
CA LYS A 169 -17.20 9.30 3.63
C LYS A 169 -17.54 7.91 4.13
N ASP A 170 -18.14 7.12 3.26
CA ASP A 170 -18.51 5.74 3.51
C ASP A 170 -17.36 4.82 3.05
N TRP A 171 -16.35 4.69 3.91
CA TRP A 171 -15.19 3.83 3.66
C TRP A 171 -15.18 2.67 4.64
N THR A 172 -15.01 1.46 4.11
CA THR A 172 -14.89 0.23 4.89
C THR A 172 -13.51 -0.39 4.67
N PHE A 173 -12.77 -0.61 5.76
CA PHE A 173 -11.51 -1.36 5.74
C PHE A 173 -11.76 -2.81 6.20
N ARG A 174 -11.36 -3.80 5.38
CA ARG A 174 -11.58 -5.23 5.65
C ARG A 174 -10.26 -6.00 5.60
N CYS A 175 -10.02 -6.83 6.60
CA CYS A 175 -8.96 -7.83 6.55
C CYS A 175 -9.56 -9.13 6.03
N CYS A 176 -9.39 -9.41 4.74
CA CYS A 176 -9.98 -10.55 4.06
C CYS A 176 -9.12 -11.02 2.88
N PRO A 177 -9.34 -12.25 2.37
CA PRO A 177 -8.84 -12.66 1.07
C PRO A 177 -9.31 -11.70 -0.02
N TRP A 178 -8.47 -11.48 -1.03
CA TRP A 178 -8.77 -10.52 -2.11
C TRP A 178 -10.03 -10.88 -2.90
N GLN A 179 -10.37 -12.18 -2.97
CA GLN A 179 -11.58 -12.67 -3.67
C GLN A 179 -12.85 -12.06 -3.09
N GLU A 180 -12.94 -11.97 -1.76
CA GLU A 180 -14.10 -11.42 -1.07
C GLU A 180 -14.34 -9.93 -1.37
N ALA A 181 -13.33 -9.22 -1.89
CA ALA A 181 -13.50 -7.83 -2.29
C ALA A 181 -14.32 -7.66 -3.57
N PHE A 182 -14.45 -8.70 -4.38
CA PHE A 182 -15.28 -8.70 -5.60
C PHE A 182 -16.76 -9.01 -5.33
N ASP A 183 -17.09 -9.50 -4.14
CA ASP A 183 -18.45 -9.91 -3.80
C ASP A 183 -19.43 -8.74 -3.86
N GLY A 184 -20.48 -8.90 -4.68
CA GLY A 184 -21.52 -7.90 -4.84
C GLY A 184 -21.14 -6.68 -5.67
N ALA A 185 -19.99 -6.69 -6.34
CA ALA A 185 -19.59 -5.61 -7.25
C ALA A 185 -20.55 -5.52 -8.45
N THR A 186 -20.89 -4.29 -8.83
CA THR A 186 -21.85 -3.96 -9.90
C THR A 186 -21.16 -3.17 -11.02
N GLU A 187 -21.86 -2.97 -12.15
CA GLU A 187 -21.37 -2.17 -13.28
C GLU A 187 -21.09 -0.70 -12.93
N ASN A 188 -21.62 -0.20 -11.80
CA ASN A 188 -21.35 1.16 -11.32
C ASN A 188 -20.05 1.26 -10.53
N ASP A 189 -19.48 0.14 -10.09
CA ASP A 189 -18.33 0.08 -9.22
C ASP A 189 -17.03 0.08 -10.02
N TYR A 190 -15.95 0.40 -9.32
CA TYR A 190 -14.61 0.45 -9.90
C TYR A 190 -13.60 -0.29 -9.01
N ILE A 191 -12.99 -1.34 -9.55
CA ILE A 191 -12.00 -2.17 -8.85
C ILE A 191 -10.60 -1.76 -9.31
N TYR A 192 -9.76 -1.31 -8.38
CA TYR A 192 -8.35 -1.04 -8.62
C TYR A 192 -7.49 -2.17 -8.06
N LEU A 193 -6.68 -2.77 -8.92
CA LEU A 193 -5.83 -3.91 -8.62
C LEU A 193 -4.35 -3.51 -8.64
N ASP A 194 -3.68 -3.72 -7.51
CA ASP A 194 -2.21 -3.63 -7.37
C ASP A 194 -1.70 -4.88 -6.64
N PRO A 195 -1.83 -6.08 -7.26
CA PRO A 195 -1.42 -7.32 -6.63
C PRO A 195 0.09 -7.41 -6.47
N PRO A 196 0.57 -8.29 -5.59
CA PRO A 196 1.99 -8.63 -5.53
C PRO A 196 2.50 -9.15 -6.88
N TYR A 197 3.78 -8.91 -7.17
CA TYR A 197 4.36 -9.32 -8.44
C TYR A 197 4.86 -10.76 -8.40
N ILE A 198 4.51 -11.57 -9.40
CA ILE A 198 4.97 -12.95 -9.55
C ILE A 198 6.51 -12.99 -9.57
N GLY A 199 7.11 -13.96 -8.87
CA GLY A 199 8.55 -14.21 -8.87
C GLY A 199 9.40 -13.13 -8.20
N ARG A 200 8.79 -12.20 -7.48
CA ARG A 200 9.49 -11.35 -6.52
C ARG A 200 9.18 -11.84 -5.11
N ASP A 201 10.22 -11.93 -4.27
CA ASP A 201 10.04 -12.05 -2.82
C ASP A 201 9.15 -10.89 -2.36
N THR A 202 7.85 -11.12 -2.33
CA THR A 202 6.94 -10.19 -1.72
C THR A 202 7.10 -10.39 -0.23
N SER A 203 7.70 -9.41 0.42
CA SER A 203 7.87 -9.38 1.88
C SER A 203 6.54 -9.33 2.66
N TYR A 204 5.44 -9.28 1.94
CA TYR A 204 4.07 -9.51 2.39
C TYR A 204 3.83 -11.02 2.56
N VAL A 205 3.05 -11.42 3.44
CA VAL A 205 2.65 -12.77 3.83
C VAL A 205 2.72 -13.81 2.69
N GLY A 206 3.91 -14.38 2.45
CA GLY A 206 4.14 -15.47 1.48
C GLY A 206 4.41 -15.02 0.03
N GLU A 207 4.72 -15.99 -0.80
CA GLU A 207 4.84 -15.80 -2.24
C GLU A 207 3.45 -15.53 -2.85
N TRP A 208 3.42 -14.74 -3.93
CA TRP A 208 2.25 -14.61 -4.79
C TRP A 208 2.37 -15.66 -5.90
N PRO A 209 1.68 -16.80 -5.79
CA PRO A 209 1.82 -17.88 -6.74
C PRO A 209 1.11 -17.55 -8.06
N GLU A 210 1.52 -18.23 -9.11
CA GLU A 210 1.01 -17.98 -10.47
C GLU A 210 -0.49 -18.32 -10.61
N ASP A 211 -0.95 -19.35 -9.92
CA ASP A 211 -2.38 -19.74 -9.89
C ASP A 211 -3.27 -18.65 -9.27
N GLU A 212 -2.82 -17.98 -8.18
CA GLU A 212 -3.52 -16.83 -7.61
C GLU A 212 -3.60 -15.67 -8.61
N ALA A 213 -2.53 -15.44 -9.37
CA ALA A 213 -2.50 -14.38 -10.37
C ALA A 213 -3.42 -14.69 -11.58
N ILE A 214 -3.49 -15.94 -12.01
CA ILE A 214 -4.43 -16.41 -13.04
C ILE A 214 -5.87 -16.24 -12.53
N GLN A 215 -6.15 -16.71 -11.33
CA GLN A 215 -7.47 -16.57 -10.72
C GLN A 215 -7.91 -15.10 -10.60
N LEU A 216 -6.98 -14.18 -10.25
CA LEU A 216 -7.27 -12.75 -10.22
C LEU A 216 -7.69 -12.22 -11.59
N ALA A 217 -7.04 -12.66 -12.67
CA ALA A 217 -7.42 -12.28 -14.02
C ALA A 217 -8.83 -12.81 -14.37
N GLU A 218 -9.14 -14.05 -14.02
CA GLU A 218 -10.48 -14.64 -14.22
C GLU A 218 -11.59 -13.85 -13.50
N TYR A 219 -11.34 -13.44 -12.24
CA TYR A 219 -12.25 -12.58 -11.49
C TYR A 219 -12.42 -11.20 -12.15
N ALA A 220 -11.33 -10.61 -12.63
CA ALA A 220 -11.36 -9.32 -13.31
C ALA A 220 -12.14 -9.39 -14.63
N HIS A 221 -12.06 -10.50 -15.37
CA HIS A 221 -12.84 -10.71 -16.60
C HIS A 221 -14.33 -10.93 -16.30
N SER A 222 -14.65 -11.69 -15.27
CA SER A 222 -16.04 -12.09 -14.97
C SER A 222 -16.86 -11.04 -14.23
N THR A 223 -16.21 -10.13 -13.45
CA THR A 223 -16.93 -9.09 -12.70
C THR A 223 -17.67 -8.13 -13.65
N PRO A 224 -18.89 -7.66 -13.32
CA PRO A 224 -19.55 -6.59 -14.08
C PRO A 224 -18.89 -5.20 -13.87
N ALA A 225 -18.10 -5.02 -12.79
CA ALA A 225 -17.46 -3.77 -12.47
C ALA A 225 -16.38 -3.36 -13.47
N ASN A 226 -16.10 -2.07 -13.55
CA ASN A 226 -14.91 -1.57 -14.22
C ASN A 226 -13.65 -1.97 -13.44
N VAL A 227 -12.60 -2.34 -14.14
CA VAL A 227 -11.35 -2.82 -13.52
C VAL A 227 -10.16 -2.05 -14.07
N CYS A 228 -9.23 -1.67 -13.19
CA CYS A 228 -7.91 -1.17 -13.54
C CYS A 228 -6.84 -1.98 -12.81
N LEU A 229 -6.03 -2.72 -13.55
CA LEU A 229 -4.82 -3.34 -13.05
C LEU A 229 -3.64 -2.38 -13.22
N SER A 230 -2.87 -2.16 -12.15
CA SER A 230 -1.56 -1.49 -12.20
C SER A 230 -0.46 -2.54 -12.09
N MET A 231 0.38 -2.67 -13.12
CA MET A 231 1.45 -3.67 -13.15
C MET A 231 2.62 -3.22 -14.03
N TRP A 232 3.82 -3.77 -13.74
CA TRP A 232 4.96 -3.59 -14.64
C TRP A 232 4.77 -4.40 -15.93
N LYS A 233 5.18 -3.84 -17.05
CA LYS A 233 5.12 -4.49 -18.36
C LYS A 233 6.43 -5.19 -18.70
N GLU A 234 7.46 -4.39 -18.86
CA GLU A 234 8.79 -4.86 -19.28
C GLU A 234 9.88 -3.85 -18.91
N ASN A 235 11.11 -4.29 -18.96
CA ASN A 235 12.30 -3.46 -19.02
C ASN A 235 13.29 -4.09 -20.01
N GLY A 236 14.46 -3.49 -20.22
CA GLY A 236 15.49 -3.99 -21.16
C GLY A 236 15.98 -5.43 -20.93
N PHE A 237 15.51 -6.13 -19.85
CA PHE A 237 15.99 -7.47 -19.47
C PHE A 237 14.87 -8.48 -19.24
N ARG A 238 13.65 -8.04 -18.95
CA ARG A 238 12.54 -8.91 -18.57
C ARG A 238 11.22 -8.38 -19.11
N ARG A 239 10.36 -9.31 -19.49
CA ARG A 239 8.98 -9.09 -19.90
C ARG A 239 8.03 -9.77 -18.90
N ASN A 240 6.87 -9.18 -18.67
CA ASN A 240 5.84 -9.76 -17.82
C ASN A 240 4.87 -10.61 -18.67
N ASP A 241 5.24 -11.87 -18.93
CA ASP A 241 4.45 -12.75 -19.79
C ASP A 241 3.04 -12.99 -19.26
N HIS A 242 2.84 -12.97 -17.94
CA HIS A 242 1.50 -13.04 -17.32
C HIS A 242 0.59 -11.89 -17.78
N LEU A 243 1.11 -10.66 -17.83
CA LEU A 243 0.35 -9.50 -18.32
C LEU A 243 -0.10 -9.71 -19.78
N PHE A 244 0.81 -10.18 -20.63
CA PHE A 244 0.49 -10.43 -22.04
C PHE A 244 -0.44 -11.64 -22.25
N GLY A 245 -0.36 -12.64 -21.38
CA GLY A 245 -1.19 -13.86 -21.47
C GLY A 245 -2.62 -13.67 -21.00
N HIS A 246 -2.83 -12.86 -19.94
CA HIS A 246 -4.12 -12.85 -19.23
C HIS A 246 -4.84 -11.49 -19.24
N TRP A 247 -4.21 -10.42 -19.75
CA TRP A 247 -4.78 -9.07 -19.71
C TRP A 247 -4.72 -8.36 -21.07
N SER A 248 -4.44 -9.10 -22.15
CA SER A 248 -4.20 -8.54 -23.49
C SER A 248 -5.42 -7.90 -24.13
N ASP A 249 -6.61 -8.24 -23.71
CA ASP A 249 -7.89 -7.70 -24.18
C ASP A 249 -8.34 -6.44 -23.43
N PHE A 250 -7.63 -6.07 -22.34
CA PHE A 250 -7.84 -4.80 -21.66
C PHE A 250 -7.16 -3.66 -22.43
N ILE A 251 -7.66 -2.44 -22.26
CA ILE A 251 -7.04 -1.24 -22.84
C ILE A 251 -5.81 -0.87 -22.01
N TRP A 252 -4.64 -0.86 -22.63
CA TRP A 252 -3.40 -0.56 -21.94
C TRP A 252 -2.99 0.89 -22.13
N TYR A 253 -2.66 1.54 -20.99
CA TYR A 253 -2.00 2.84 -20.94
C TYR A 253 -0.64 2.64 -20.30
N GLU A 254 0.42 3.13 -20.95
CA GLU A 254 1.81 2.90 -20.55
C GLU A 254 2.45 4.19 -20.04
N GLN A 255 3.29 4.06 -19.01
CA GLN A 255 4.11 5.14 -18.50
C GLN A 255 5.50 4.64 -18.10
N ASP A 256 6.53 5.36 -18.51
CA ASP A 256 7.90 5.11 -18.07
C ASP A 256 8.03 5.41 -16.57
N HIS A 257 8.55 4.45 -15.83
CA HIS A 257 8.80 4.58 -14.41
C HIS A 257 10.23 4.21 -14.05
N PHE A 258 10.92 5.12 -13.36
CA PHE A 258 12.28 4.89 -12.85
C PHE A 258 12.24 4.40 -11.41
N TYR A 259 12.60 3.14 -11.18
CA TYR A 259 12.82 2.61 -9.84
C TYR A 259 14.24 2.92 -9.38
N HIS A 260 14.38 3.74 -8.36
CA HIS A 260 15.69 4.03 -7.72
C HIS A 260 16.05 2.98 -6.64
N ILE A 261 15.83 1.69 -6.91
CA ILE A 261 16.04 0.63 -5.94
C ILE A 261 17.21 -0.24 -6.42
N GLY A 262 18.35 -0.12 -5.73
CA GLY A 262 19.52 -0.98 -5.90
C GLY A 262 20.84 -0.24 -5.79
N ALA A 263 21.81 -0.85 -5.10
CA ALA A 263 23.16 -0.33 -4.97
C ALA A 263 23.98 -0.44 -6.27
N LYS A 264 23.52 -1.28 -7.22
CA LYS A 264 24.18 -1.47 -8.53
C LYS A 264 23.50 -0.59 -9.58
N GLU A 265 24.30 0.15 -10.33
CA GLU A 265 23.88 1.03 -11.42
C GLU A 265 23.10 0.27 -12.51
N SER A 266 23.45 -1.01 -12.74
CA SER A 266 22.74 -1.93 -13.64
C SER A 266 21.28 -2.22 -13.28
N ASN A 267 20.82 -1.86 -12.07
CA ASN A 267 19.42 -2.04 -11.62
C ASN A 267 18.58 -0.75 -11.75
N ARG A 268 19.14 0.32 -12.34
CA ARG A 268 18.50 1.64 -12.49
C ARG A 268 17.93 1.85 -13.89
N HIS A 269 17.39 0.80 -14.50
CA HIS A 269 16.74 0.93 -15.81
C HIS A 269 15.30 1.39 -15.68
N PRO A 270 14.80 2.16 -16.65
CA PRO A 270 13.37 2.48 -16.72
C PRO A 270 12.57 1.18 -16.82
N MET A 271 11.48 1.12 -16.08
CA MET A 271 10.48 0.06 -16.16
C MET A 271 9.23 0.68 -16.73
N ILE A 272 8.61 0.04 -17.70
CA ILE A 272 7.32 0.45 -18.20
C ILE A 272 6.26 -0.06 -17.23
N GLU A 273 5.49 0.86 -16.63
CA GLU A 273 4.27 0.56 -15.87
C GLU A 273 3.06 0.64 -16.80
N VAL A 274 2.13 -0.26 -16.60
CA VAL A 274 0.87 -0.33 -17.35
C VAL A 274 -0.30 -0.14 -16.42
N LEU A 275 -1.29 0.60 -16.88
CA LEU A 275 -2.66 0.50 -16.41
C LEU A 275 -3.46 -0.27 -17.46
N ALA A 276 -3.87 -1.50 -17.13
CA ALA A 276 -4.75 -2.30 -17.97
C ALA A 276 -6.19 -2.09 -17.50
N ILE A 277 -7.03 -1.49 -18.33
CA ILE A 277 -8.39 -1.05 -17.98
C ILE A 277 -9.42 -1.86 -18.76
N LYS A 278 -10.35 -2.50 -18.05
CA LYS A 278 -11.60 -3.04 -18.56
C LYS A 278 -12.69 -1.99 -18.41
N ARG A 279 -13.42 -1.76 -19.47
CA ARG A 279 -14.62 -0.91 -19.48
C ARG A 279 -15.86 -1.73 -19.79
#